data_c2cc3482b7fd512a86cf5826052acd84
#
_entry.id   c2cc3482b7fd512a86cf5826052acd84
#
_cell.length_a   1.000
_cell.length_b   1.000
_cell.length_c   1.000
_cell.angle_alpha   90.00
_cell.angle_beta   90.00
_cell.angle_gamma   90.00
#
_symmetry.space_group_name_H-M   'P 1'
#
loop_
_entity.id
_entity.type
_entity.pdbx_description
1 polymer ?
#
loop_
_entity_poly.entity_id
_entity_poly.type
_entity_poly.pdbx_seq_one_letter_code
_entity_poly.pdbx_strand_id
1 'polypeptide(L)'
;MRQRLLISSGIVLAAAALLARPRDSGAAVPAGATLRIAAIISQDAGPYEEALGGFRSHLEQQGLKTQIDLYPLHGDAAAASPALQRARQDRVGLILTLGSLGTQAAVHETQDAPVVAGLVLTAEDLGRSANVTGGVLEVSVEMELRWLQRLLPRQRNIGVLFNPLENQGRIDAAARAAKAMGLNLFARKVESPKDLPDALDSLNNRADVLWGVADQIVLNPQTVKPSLLFSLRHRIPFVGLSATWVKAGALYALDRDYDDIGRQLGEMAVKILQGAAPGSLQPAPPRKVVYCVNRRTARLLKLDFQDSVLQAAQAVID
;
A
#
# COMPACT_ATOMS: atom_id res chain seq x y z
N MET A 1 -34.95 -83.78 -13.04
CA MET A 1 -36.35 -83.31 -13.12
C MET A 1 -36.45 -81.97 -12.44
N ARG A 2 -37.12 -81.00 -13.11
CA ARG A 2 -37.50 -79.63 -12.68
C ARG A 2 -36.39 -78.59 -12.59
N GLN A 3 -36.15 -77.92 -13.73
CA GLN A 3 -35.58 -76.62 -13.89
C GLN A 3 -36.43 -75.55 -13.17
N ARG A 4 -35.79 -74.65 -12.44
CA ARG A 4 -36.38 -73.36 -12.00
C ARG A 4 -35.60 -72.25 -12.69
N LEU A 5 -36.27 -71.55 -13.58
CA LEU A 5 -35.88 -70.24 -14.12
C LEU A 5 -35.88 -69.22 -12.98
N LEU A 6 -34.77 -68.48 -12.85
CA LEU A 6 -34.68 -67.25 -12.08
C LEU A 6 -34.60 -66.10 -13.06
N ILE A 7 -35.64 -65.29 -13.10
CA ILE A 7 -35.72 -64.02 -13.80
C ILE A 7 -34.98 -62.98 -12.98
N SER A 8 -33.88 -62.47 -13.44
CA SER A 8 -33.18 -61.33 -12.82
C SER A 8 -33.70 -60.03 -13.42
N SER A 9 -34.43 -59.26 -12.62
CA SER A 9 -34.83 -57.88 -12.94
C SER A 9 -33.64 -56.94 -12.81
N GLY A 10 -33.14 -56.46 -13.94
CA GLY A 10 -32.13 -55.43 -14.00
C GLY A 10 -32.74 -54.06 -13.68
N ILE A 11 -32.35 -53.47 -12.56
CA ILE A 11 -32.61 -52.06 -12.24
C ILE A 11 -31.55 -51.24 -12.93
N VAL A 12 -31.94 -50.50 -13.98
CA VAL A 12 -31.07 -49.46 -14.62
C VAL A 12 -31.12 -48.22 -13.74
N LEU A 13 -30.07 -47.98 -12.98
CA LEU A 13 -29.85 -46.70 -12.33
C LEU A 13 -29.34 -45.69 -13.38
N ALA A 14 -30.19 -44.78 -13.81
CA ALA A 14 -29.80 -43.62 -14.57
C ALA A 14 -29.09 -42.63 -13.65
N ALA A 15 -27.77 -42.63 -13.65
CA ALA A 15 -26.98 -41.59 -12.99
C ALA A 15 -27.13 -40.28 -13.81
N ALA A 16 -27.93 -39.35 -13.29
CA ALA A 16 -27.97 -37.98 -13.79
C ALA A 16 -26.67 -37.30 -13.38
N ALA A 17 -25.69 -37.26 -14.29
CA ALA A 17 -24.50 -36.43 -14.15
C ALA A 17 -24.94 -34.96 -14.24
N LEU A 18 -25.05 -34.32 -13.06
CA LEU A 18 -25.11 -32.86 -12.98
C LEU A 18 -23.77 -32.31 -13.47
N LEU A 19 -23.70 -31.97 -14.76
CA LEU A 19 -22.60 -31.17 -15.30
C LEU A 19 -22.65 -29.80 -14.61
N ALA A 20 -21.84 -29.62 -13.57
CA ALA A 20 -21.52 -28.31 -13.06
C ALA A 20 -20.88 -27.52 -14.21
N ARG A 21 -21.65 -26.60 -14.80
CA ARG A 21 -21.10 -25.61 -15.73
C ARG A 21 -20.07 -24.81 -14.97
N PRO A 22 -18.83 -24.69 -15.49
CA PRO A 22 -17.90 -23.72 -14.94
C PRO A 22 -18.59 -22.35 -15.05
N ARG A 23 -18.67 -21.63 -13.93
CA ARG A 23 -19.07 -20.23 -13.96
C ARG A 23 -18.02 -19.50 -14.77
N ASP A 24 -18.40 -19.00 -15.95
CA ASP A 24 -17.60 -18.08 -16.74
C ASP A 24 -17.40 -16.79 -15.92
N SER A 25 -16.43 -16.80 -15.03
CA SER A 25 -15.92 -15.61 -14.36
C SER A 25 -14.92 -14.97 -15.31
N GLY A 26 -15.38 -14.02 -16.13
CA GLY A 26 -14.51 -13.23 -16.96
C GLY A 26 -14.95 -13.14 -18.42
N ALA A 27 -16.21 -12.79 -18.67
CA ALA A 27 -16.59 -12.38 -20.03
C ALA A 27 -15.81 -11.10 -20.37
N ALA A 28 -14.86 -11.21 -21.29
CA ALA A 28 -14.16 -10.05 -21.85
C ALA A 28 -15.19 -9.00 -22.31
N VAL A 29 -14.99 -7.74 -21.90
CA VAL A 29 -15.89 -6.65 -22.28
C VAL A 29 -15.92 -6.53 -23.80
N PRO A 30 -17.09 -6.56 -24.46
CA PRO A 30 -17.17 -6.42 -25.92
C PRO A 30 -16.52 -5.13 -26.39
N ALA A 31 -15.76 -5.18 -27.47
CA ALA A 31 -15.12 -4.01 -28.05
C ALA A 31 -16.18 -2.93 -28.35
N GLY A 32 -16.06 -1.76 -27.73
CA GLY A 32 -16.98 -0.62 -27.90
C GLY A 32 -18.05 -0.46 -26.82
N ALA A 33 -18.24 -1.40 -25.91
CA ALA A 33 -19.13 -1.22 -24.77
C ALA A 33 -18.55 -0.21 -23.75
N THR A 34 -19.40 0.66 -23.19
CA THR A 34 -19.00 1.52 -22.09
C THR A 34 -18.98 0.71 -20.80
N LEU A 35 -17.81 0.63 -20.17
CA LEU A 35 -17.64 -0.06 -18.90
C LEU A 35 -18.08 0.85 -17.75
N ARG A 36 -19.00 0.37 -16.92
CA ARG A 36 -19.38 1.07 -15.68
C ARG A 36 -18.50 0.62 -14.52
N ILE A 37 -17.94 1.58 -13.82
CA ILE A 37 -17.07 1.37 -12.65
C ILE A 37 -17.66 2.15 -11.48
N ALA A 38 -17.84 1.50 -10.32
CA ALA A 38 -18.15 2.20 -9.08
C ALA A 38 -16.85 2.58 -8.37
N ALA A 39 -16.66 3.87 -8.10
CA ALA A 39 -15.53 4.34 -7.29
C ALA A 39 -16.03 4.75 -5.89
N ILE A 40 -15.71 3.94 -4.89
CA ILE A 40 -16.06 4.16 -3.49
C ILE A 40 -14.88 4.84 -2.80
N ILE A 41 -15.07 6.09 -2.36
CA ILE A 41 -14.00 6.96 -1.89
C ILE A 41 -14.18 7.24 -0.40
N SER A 42 -13.23 6.80 0.41
CA SER A 42 -13.35 6.85 1.87
C SER A 42 -13.26 8.27 2.46
N GLN A 43 -12.49 9.17 1.85
CA GLN A 43 -12.21 10.52 2.38
C GLN A 43 -12.14 11.56 1.27
N ASP A 44 -12.47 12.81 1.61
CA ASP A 44 -12.34 13.97 0.72
C ASP A 44 -10.97 14.63 0.95
N ALA A 45 -9.93 14.10 0.33
CA ALA A 45 -8.58 14.62 0.49
C ALA A 45 -7.78 14.47 -0.82
N GLY A 46 -6.82 15.36 -1.05
CA GLY A 46 -5.99 15.39 -2.26
C GLY A 46 -5.45 14.04 -2.74
N PRO A 47 -4.87 13.20 -1.86
CA PRO A 47 -4.41 11.86 -2.23
C PRO A 47 -5.45 10.98 -2.93
N TYR A 48 -6.73 11.10 -2.55
CA TYR A 48 -7.82 10.33 -3.14
C TYR A 48 -8.18 10.85 -4.54
N GLU A 49 -8.18 12.17 -4.70
CA GLU A 49 -8.43 12.83 -5.99
C GLU A 49 -7.31 12.54 -6.98
N GLU A 50 -6.05 12.63 -6.53
CA GLU A 50 -4.87 12.31 -7.34
C GLU A 50 -4.89 10.85 -7.80
N ALA A 51 -5.16 9.89 -6.90
CA ALA A 51 -5.24 8.48 -7.26
C ALA A 51 -6.40 8.18 -8.21
N LEU A 52 -7.57 8.79 -8.01
CA LEU A 52 -8.69 8.67 -8.94
C LEU A 52 -8.35 9.26 -10.31
N GLY A 53 -7.65 10.40 -10.35
CA GLY A 53 -7.15 11.04 -11.57
C GLY A 53 -6.19 10.13 -12.35
N GLY A 54 -5.21 9.57 -11.68
CA GLY A 54 -4.27 8.61 -12.25
C GLY A 54 -4.94 7.36 -12.80
N PHE A 55 -5.92 6.81 -12.06
CA PHE A 55 -6.72 5.67 -12.50
C PHE A 55 -7.49 5.96 -13.79
N ARG A 56 -8.21 7.09 -13.84
CA ARG A 56 -8.94 7.53 -15.04
C ARG A 56 -8.02 7.70 -16.23
N SER A 57 -6.94 8.46 -16.03
CA SER A 57 -5.95 8.73 -17.08
C SER A 57 -5.37 7.45 -17.67
N HIS A 58 -5.12 6.43 -16.83
CA HIS A 58 -4.60 5.16 -17.33
C HIS A 58 -5.63 4.43 -18.20
N LEU A 59 -6.89 4.33 -17.76
CA LEU A 59 -7.96 3.67 -18.54
C LEU A 59 -8.19 4.38 -19.89
N GLU A 60 -8.19 5.71 -19.90
CA GLU A 60 -8.29 6.52 -21.12
C GLU A 60 -7.13 6.27 -22.09
N GLN A 61 -5.90 6.22 -21.57
CA GLN A 61 -4.71 5.89 -22.37
C GLN A 61 -4.76 4.49 -22.99
N GLN A 62 -5.47 3.55 -22.35
CA GLN A 62 -5.73 2.21 -22.89
C GLN A 62 -6.90 2.17 -23.88
N GLY A 63 -7.51 3.31 -24.20
CA GLY A 63 -8.63 3.42 -25.13
C GLY A 63 -9.94 2.85 -24.60
N LEU A 64 -10.06 2.63 -23.29
CA LEU A 64 -11.26 2.09 -22.66
C LEU A 64 -12.31 3.19 -22.50
N LYS A 65 -13.52 2.95 -23.00
CA LYS A 65 -14.69 3.82 -22.72
C LYS A 65 -15.23 3.45 -21.35
N THR A 66 -15.06 4.34 -20.37
CA THR A 66 -15.47 4.10 -18.99
C THR A 66 -16.45 5.15 -18.52
N GLN A 67 -17.44 4.73 -17.73
CA GLN A 67 -18.28 5.59 -16.91
C GLN A 67 -17.94 5.27 -15.46
N ILE A 68 -17.40 6.25 -14.73
CA ILE A 68 -17.02 6.08 -13.33
C ILE A 68 -18.03 6.81 -12.45
N ASP A 69 -18.86 6.04 -11.75
CA ASP A 69 -19.87 6.54 -10.83
C ASP A 69 -19.22 6.69 -9.44
N LEU A 70 -19.27 7.89 -8.85
CA LEU A 70 -18.62 8.22 -7.60
C LEU A 70 -19.55 8.01 -6.40
N TYR A 71 -19.02 7.33 -5.38
CA TYR A 71 -19.69 7.08 -4.10
C TYR A 71 -18.78 7.58 -2.96
N PRO A 72 -18.77 8.89 -2.67
CA PRO A 72 -17.97 9.44 -1.57
C PRO A 72 -18.59 9.04 -0.24
N LEU A 73 -17.76 8.56 0.69
CA LEU A 73 -18.17 8.15 2.04
C LEU A 73 -17.99 9.29 3.06
N HIS A 74 -17.22 10.33 2.73
CA HIS A 74 -16.95 11.49 3.60
C HIS A 74 -16.46 11.08 5.01
N GLY A 75 -15.73 9.96 5.13
CA GLY A 75 -15.27 9.42 6.41
C GLY A 75 -16.32 8.62 7.18
N ASP A 76 -17.52 8.45 6.66
CA ASP A 76 -18.57 7.67 7.30
C ASP A 76 -18.54 6.21 6.84
N ALA A 77 -18.15 5.31 7.74
CA ALA A 77 -18.14 3.88 7.47
C ALA A 77 -19.53 3.30 7.19
N ALA A 78 -20.60 3.89 7.77
CA ALA A 78 -21.97 3.41 7.57
C ALA A 78 -22.47 3.65 6.13
N ALA A 79 -21.87 4.59 5.39
CA ALA A 79 -22.20 4.84 3.99
C ALA A 79 -21.66 3.78 3.01
N ALA A 80 -20.70 2.92 3.44
CA ALA A 80 -20.03 1.98 2.56
C ALA A 80 -20.95 0.86 2.04
N SER A 81 -21.72 0.20 2.92
CA SER A 81 -22.68 -0.85 2.51
C SER A 81 -23.76 -0.34 1.57
N PRO A 82 -24.42 0.81 1.81
CA PRO A 82 -25.33 1.42 0.82
C PRO A 82 -24.69 1.71 -0.53
N ALA A 83 -23.44 2.18 -0.56
CA ALA A 83 -22.70 2.43 -1.80
C ALA A 83 -22.47 1.14 -2.60
N LEU A 84 -22.05 0.06 -1.92
CA LEU A 84 -21.90 -1.27 -2.54
C LEU A 84 -23.21 -1.83 -3.08
N GLN A 85 -24.30 -1.68 -2.34
CA GLN A 85 -25.63 -2.10 -2.79
C GLN A 85 -26.06 -1.37 -4.06
N ARG A 86 -25.84 -0.06 -4.16
CA ARG A 86 -26.10 0.73 -5.37
C ARG A 86 -25.23 0.26 -6.54
N ALA A 87 -23.93 0.05 -6.33
CA ALA A 87 -23.03 -0.45 -7.33
C ALA A 87 -23.50 -1.82 -7.91
N ARG A 88 -24.01 -2.71 -7.05
CA ARG A 88 -24.63 -3.97 -7.48
C ARG A 88 -25.89 -3.77 -8.30
N GLN A 89 -26.81 -2.89 -7.86
CA GLN A 89 -28.04 -2.59 -8.58
C GLN A 89 -27.74 -2.02 -9.98
N ASP A 90 -26.71 -1.19 -10.06
CA ASP A 90 -26.24 -0.57 -11.28
C ASP A 90 -25.44 -1.52 -12.19
N ARG A 91 -25.20 -2.77 -11.74
CA ARG A 91 -24.50 -3.83 -12.48
C ARG A 91 -23.13 -3.36 -13.00
N VAL A 92 -22.35 -2.70 -12.14
CA VAL A 92 -21.01 -2.25 -12.52
C VAL A 92 -20.11 -3.44 -12.83
N GLY A 93 -19.22 -3.27 -13.82
CA GLY A 93 -18.28 -4.32 -14.22
C GLY A 93 -17.05 -4.40 -13.33
N LEU A 94 -16.79 -3.37 -12.50
CA LEU A 94 -15.65 -3.29 -11.60
C LEU A 94 -15.95 -2.30 -10.47
N ILE A 95 -15.46 -2.60 -9.29
CA ILE A 95 -15.49 -1.70 -8.13
C ILE A 95 -14.07 -1.24 -7.84
N LEU A 96 -13.85 0.06 -7.85
CA LEU A 96 -12.64 0.71 -7.32
C LEU A 96 -12.95 1.16 -5.90
N THR A 97 -12.15 0.76 -4.92
CA THR A 97 -12.22 1.34 -3.57
C THR A 97 -10.95 2.13 -3.29
N LEU A 98 -11.09 3.35 -2.80
CA LEU A 98 -9.98 4.18 -2.34
C LEU A 98 -10.13 4.42 -0.85
N GLY A 99 -9.16 3.87 -0.07
CA GLY A 99 -9.11 3.94 1.39
C GLY A 99 -9.78 2.76 2.10
N SER A 100 -9.50 2.65 3.41
CA SER A 100 -9.84 1.49 4.23
C SER A 100 -11.34 1.26 4.41
N LEU A 101 -12.16 2.31 4.55
CA LEU A 101 -13.60 2.16 4.83
C LEU A 101 -14.32 1.42 3.69
N GLY A 102 -14.16 1.90 2.46
CA GLY A 102 -14.73 1.27 1.27
C GLY A 102 -14.16 -0.13 1.01
N THR A 103 -12.86 -0.30 1.25
CA THR A 103 -12.18 -1.59 1.02
C THR A 103 -12.65 -2.65 2.01
N GLN A 104 -12.73 -2.35 3.30
CA GLN A 104 -13.21 -3.29 4.31
C GLN A 104 -14.63 -3.76 4.01
N ALA A 105 -15.54 -2.84 3.70
CA ALA A 105 -16.89 -3.19 3.31
C ALA A 105 -16.91 -4.08 2.04
N ALA A 106 -16.13 -3.72 1.01
CA ALA A 106 -16.07 -4.50 -0.23
C ALA A 106 -15.54 -5.92 -0.02
N VAL A 107 -14.50 -6.10 0.81
CA VAL A 107 -13.94 -7.42 1.17
C VAL A 107 -14.98 -8.33 1.82
N HIS A 108 -15.82 -7.78 2.69
CA HIS A 108 -16.81 -8.56 3.44
C HIS A 108 -18.12 -8.80 2.68
N GLU A 109 -18.55 -7.84 1.88
CA GLU A 109 -19.90 -7.83 1.30
C GLU A 109 -19.93 -8.15 -0.20
N THR A 110 -18.79 -8.10 -0.91
CA THR A 110 -18.75 -8.29 -2.36
C THR A 110 -18.08 -9.61 -2.72
N GLN A 111 -18.80 -10.48 -3.45
CA GLN A 111 -18.25 -11.74 -3.95
C GLN A 111 -18.39 -11.87 -5.49
N ASP A 112 -19.31 -11.13 -6.09
CA ASP A 112 -19.70 -11.32 -7.50
C ASP A 112 -19.02 -10.33 -8.45
N ALA A 113 -18.59 -9.16 -7.96
CA ALA A 113 -17.91 -8.15 -8.75
C ALA A 113 -16.41 -8.08 -8.42
N PRO A 114 -15.53 -7.90 -9.41
CA PRO A 114 -14.11 -7.68 -9.17
C PRO A 114 -13.88 -6.35 -8.46
N VAL A 115 -12.98 -6.35 -7.48
CA VAL A 115 -12.61 -5.18 -6.69
C VAL A 115 -11.13 -4.89 -6.89
N VAL A 116 -10.82 -3.65 -7.25
CA VAL A 116 -9.47 -3.08 -7.20
C VAL A 116 -9.44 -2.06 -6.08
N ALA A 117 -8.67 -2.35 -5.05
CA ALA A 117 -8.55 -1.50 -3.88
C ALA A 117 -7.25 -0.69 -3.91
N GLY A 118 -7.28 0.52 -3.41
CA GLY A 118 -6.12 1.38 -3.26
C GLY A 118 -6.19 2.25 -2.02
N LEU A 119 -5.06 2.90 -1.70
CA LEU A 119 -4.92 3.76 -0.52
C LEU A 119 -5.25 3.03 0.80
N VAL A 120 -4.96 1.74 0.85
CA VAL A 120 -4.93 0.91 2.06
C VAL A 120 -3.50 0.74 2.53
N LEU A 121 -3.28 0.53 3.83
CA LEU A 121 -1.92 0.58 4.38
C LEU A 121 -1.10 -0.64 3.95
N THR A 122 -1.65 -1.84 4.14
CA THR A 122 -0.94 -3.11 3.96
C THR A 122 -1.73 -4.10 3.09
N ALA A 123 -1.08 -5.19 2.69
CA ALA A 123 -1.73 -6.25 1.93
C ALA A 123 -2.79 -7.02 2.75
N GLU A 124 -2.65 -7.05 4.07
CA GLU A 124 -3.62 -7.65 4.99
C GLU A 124 -4.98 -6.94 4.92
N ASP A 125 -4.98 -5.63 4.67
CA ASP A 125 -6.21 -4.83 4.53
C ASP A 125 -7.05 -5.23 3.31
N LEU A 126 -6.45 -5.90 2.32
CA LEU A 126 -7.15 -6.44 1.14
C LEU A 126 -7.87 -7.76 1.43
N GLY A 127 -7.66 -8.34 2.60
CA GLY A 127 -8.22 -9.64 2.97
C GLY A 127 -7.69 -10.79 2.09
N ARG A 128 -8.39 -11.92 2.12
CA ARG A 128 -8.05 -13.12 1.33
C ARG A 128 -9.16 -13.47 0.31
N SER A 129 -9.88 -12.48 -0.17
CA SER A 129 -10.99 -12.70 -1.09
C SER A 129 -10.48 -12.90 -2.52
N ALA A 130 -11.02 -13.90 -3.22
CA ALA A 130 -10.59 -14.24 -4.59
C ALA A 130 -10.96 -13.15 -5.62
N ASN A 131 -11.90 -12.26 -5.30
CA ASN A 131 -12.36 -11.17 -6.16
C ASN A 131 -11.73 -9.81 -5.84
N VAL A 132 -10.77 -9.74 -4.90
CA VAL A 132 -10.12 -8.49 -4.47
C VAL A 132 -8.63 -8.53 -4.77
N THR A 133 -8.12 -7.44 -5.31
CA THR A 133 -6.69 -7.13 -5.42
C THR A 133 -6.49 -5.63 -5.23
N GLY A 134 -5.25 -5.15 -5.23
CA GLY A 134 -5.04 -3.70 -5.14
C GLY A 134 -3.61 -3.26 -4.92
N GLY A 135 -3.48 -1.95 -4.72
CA GLY A 135 -2.24 -1.27 -4.35
C GLY A 135 -2.23 -0.88 -2.88
N VAL A 136 -1.10 -1.07 -2.21
CA VAL A 136 -0.90 -0.71 -0.81
C VAL A 136 -0.06 0.55 -0.67
N LEU A 137 -0.14 1.21 0.47
CA LEU A 137 0.64 2.43 0.76
C LEU A 137 1.99 2.14 1.38
N GLU A 138 2.20 0.92 1.87
CA GLU A 138 3.48 0.56 2.48
C GLU A 138 4.59 0.58 1.44
N VAL A 139 5.57 1.48 1.64
CA VAL A 139 6.79 1.51 0.82
C VAL A 139 7.68 0.36 1.23
N SER A 140 8.22 -0.37 0.26
CA SER A 140 9.12 -1.49 0.56
C SER A 140 10.41 -0.97 1.23
N VAL A 141 10.94 -1.77 2.14
CA VAL A 141 12.19 -1.44 2.85
C VAL A 141 13.34 -1.20 1.86
N GLU A 142 13.42 -2.03 0.82
CA GLU A 142 14.43 -1.89 -0.22
C GLU A 142 14.35 -0.53 -0.92
N MET A 143 13.15 -0.03 -1.17
CA MET A 143 12.93 1.28 -1.76
C MET A 143 13.40 2.38 -0.81
N GLU A 144 13.05 2.31 0.47
CA GLU A 144 13.47 3.29 1.48
C GLU A 144 14.99 3.32 1.62
N LEU A 145 15.65 2.16 1.68
CA LEU A 145 17.11 2.09 1.77
C LEU A 145 17.81 2.58 0.51
N ARG A 146 17.27 2.32 -0.68
CA ARG A 146 17.79 2.90 -1.94
C ARG A 146 17.72 4.41 -1.94
N TRP A 147 16.60 4.98 -1.48
CA TRP A 147 16.46 6.42 -1.35
C TRP A 147 17.40 7.00 -0.30
N LEU A 148 17.62 6.30 0.82
CA LEU A 148 18.60 6.69 1.82
C LEU A 148 20.00 6.76 1.19
N GLN A 149 20.44 5.73 0.45
CA GLN A 149 21.73 5.75 -0.25
C GLN A 149 21.82 6.87 -1.30
N ARG A 150 20.70 7.17 -1.99
CA ARG A 150 20.66 8.22 -3.01
C ARG A 150 20.77 9.61 -2.38
N LEU A 151 20.05 9.86 -1.30
CA LEU A 151 20.01 11.18 -0.65
C LEU A 151 21.18 11.39 0.30
N LEU A 152 21.68 10.31 0.89
CA LEU A 152 22.78 10.30 1.86
C LEU A 152 23.86 9.28 1.46
N PRO A 153 24.60 9.50 0.38
CA PRO A 153 25.50 8.48 -0.19
C PRO A 153 26.72 8.16 0.69
N ARG A 154 27.01 9.00 1.68
CA ARG A 154 28.15 8.80 2.60
C ARG A 154 27.76 8.02 3.85
N GLN A 155 26.49 7.97 4.21
CA GLN A 155 25.97 7.29 5.39
C GLN A 155 25.85 5.78 5.10
N ARG A 156 26.48 4.97 5.94
CA ARG A 156 26.50 3.51 5.80
C ARG A 156 25.91 2.79 7.01
N ASN A 157 25.87 3.45 8.16
CA ASN A 157 25.44 2.91 9.42
C ASN A 157 24.07 3.45 9.77
N ILE A 158 23.05 2.64 9.63
CA ILE A 158 21.65 3.02 9.81
C ILE A 158 21.24 2.63 11.24
N GLY A 159 20.88 3.59 12.06
CA GLY A 159 20.24 3.37 13.36
C GLY A 159 18.73 3.32 13.19
N VAL A 160 18.05 2.40 13.84
CA VAL A 160 16.61 2.33 13.90
C VAL A 160 16.15 1.91 15.29
N LEU A 161 15.13 2.59 15.78
CA LEU A 161 14.42 2.26 17.01
C LEU A 161 13.07 1.68 16.63
N PHE A 162 12.64 0.62 17.31
CA PHE A 162 11.38 -0.04 16.95
C PHE A 162 10.76 -0.80 18.11
N ASN A 163 9.44 -0.84 18.13
CA ASN A 163 8.67 -1.76 18.96
C ASN A 163 8.60 -3.14 18.29
N PRO A 164 9.13 -4.19 18.91
CA PRO A 164 9.15 -5.52 18.31
C PRO A 164 7.75 -6.09 18.05
N LEU A 165 6.74 -5.71 18.83
CA LEU A 165 5.37 -6.18 18.61
C LEU A 165 4.77 -5.68 17.28
N GLU A 166 5.18 -4.49 16.84
CA GLU A 166 4.66 -3.89 15.59
C GLU A 166 5.61 -4.13 14.40
N ASN A 167 6.91 -4.05 14.62
CA ASN A 167 7.87 -3.85 13.53
C ASN A 167 8.94 -4.94 13.39
N GLN A 168 8.91 -6.05 14.18
CA GLN A 168 9.97 -7.07 14.11
C GLN A 168 10.17 -7.61 12.68
N GLY A 169 9.10 -7.99 11.98
CA GLY A 169 9.18 -8.52 10.63
C GLY A 169 9.76 -7.52 9.62
N ARG A 170 9.38 -6.22 9.75
CA ARG A 170 9.92 -5.13 8.94
C ARG A 170 11.41 -4.92 9.18
N ILE A 171 11.85 -4.97 10.44
CA ILE A 171 13.27 -4.81 10.80
C ILE A 171 14.10 -6.01 10.34
N ASP A 172 13.57 -7.23 10.40
CA ASP A 172 14.25 -8.41 9.87
C ASP A 172 14.41 -8.34 8.33
N ALA A 173 13.40 -7.84 7.63
CA ALA A 173 13.50 -7.54 6.20
C ALA A 173 14.55 -6.44 5.93
N ALA A 174 14.56 -5.38 6.75
CA ALA A 174 15.53 -4.30 6.64
C ALA A 174 16.96 -4.77 6.85
N ALA A 175 17.19 -5.66 7.80
CA ALA A 175 18.52 -6.21 8.05
C ALA A 175 19.05 -7.01 6.84
N ARG A 176 18.17 -7.80 6.19
CA ARG A 176 18.53 -8.53 4.97
C ARG A 176 18.83 -7.59 3.81
N ALA A 177 17.95 -6.62 3.57
CA ALA A 177 18.10 -5.64 2.50
C ALA A 177 19.35 -4.76 2.70
N ALA A 178 19.58 -4.24 3.90
CA ALA A 178 20.76 -3.45 4.23
C ALA A 178 22.05 -4.22 3.96
N LYS A 179 22.13 -5.47 4.41
CA LYS A 179 23.28 -6.35 4.15
C LYS A 179 23.53 -6.54 2.64
N ALA A 180 22.48 -6.79 1.86
CA ALA A 180 22.58 -6.95 0.41
C ALA A 180 23.07 -5.69 -0.30
N MET A 181 22.79 -4.51 0.29
CA MET A 181 23.15 -3.18 -0.25
C MET A 181 24.48 -2.65 0.33
N GLY A 182 25.21 -3.42 1.14
CA GLY A 182 26.45 -2.98 1.79
C GLY A 182 26.24 -1.90 2.85
N LEU A 183 25.10 -1.94 3.52
CA LEU A 183 24.75 -1.07 4.65
C LEU A 183 24.74 -1.86 5.95
N ASN A 184 25.01 -1.19 7.07
CA ASN A 184 24.92 -1.76 8.40
C ASN A 184 23.66 -1.25 9.09
N LEU A 185 22.84 -2.16 9.65
CA LEU A 185 21.65 -1.82 10.41
C LEU A 185 21.88 -2.04 11.90
N PHE A 186 21.76 -0.97 12.70
CA PHE A 186 21.83 -0.98 14.15
C PHE A 186 20.41 -0.81 14.72
N ALA A 187 19.71 -1.92 14.87
CA ALA A 187 18.36 -1.94 15.39
C ALA A 187 18.36 -1.99 16.95
N ARG A 188 17.52 -1.16 17.56
CA ARG A 188 17.32 -1.12 19.01
C ARG A 188 15.84 -1.27 19.33
N LYS A 189 15.54 -2.24 20.16
CA LYS A 189 14.18 -2.48 20.66
C LYS A 189 13.81 -1.40 21.67
N VAL A 190 12.60 -0.93 21.59
CA VAL A 190 11.97 0.00 22.53
C VAL A 190 10.59 -0.54 22.83
N GLU A 191 10.38 -1.05 24.02
CA GLU A 191 9.12 -1.65 24.44
C GLU A 191 8.26 -0.68 25.25
N SER A 192 8.87 0.41 25.71
CA SER A 192 8.22 1.49 26.46
C SER A 192 8.80 2.85 26.06
N PRO A 193 8.03 3.93 26.07
CA PRO A 193 8.55 5.29 25.85
C PRO A 193 9.68 5.68 26.81
N LYS A 194 9.76 5.05 27.98
CA LYS A 194 10.82 5.31 28.98
C LYS A 194 12.19 4.78 28.52
N ASP A 195 12.23 3.78 27.65
CA ASP A 195 13.46 3.17 27.14
C ASP A 195 14.07 4.00 25.99
N LEU A 196 13.33 4.96 25.45
CA LEU A 196 13.72 5.74 24.27
C LEU A 196 15.04 6.51 24.47
N PRO A 197 15.31 7.19 25.59
CA PRO A 197 16.58 7.92 25.78
C PRO A 197 17.79 7.00 25.70
N ASP A 198 17.77 5.88 26.44
CA ASP A 198 18.88 4.90 26.46
C ASP A 198 19.06 4.24 25.09
N ALA A 199 17.97 3.95 24.39
CA ALA A 199 18.00 3.39 23.06
C ALA A 199 18.61 4.37 22.06
N LEU A 200 18.28 5.66 22.10
CA LEU A 200 18.91 6.72 21.32
C LEU A 200 20.40 6.83 21.64
N ASP A 201 20.77 6.91 22.92
CA ASP A 201 22.16 7.02 23.32
C ASP A 201 23.00 5.83 22.89
N SER A 202 22.42 4.64 22.84
CA SER A 202 23.10 3.43 22.33
C SER A 202 23.45 3.50 20.85
N LEU A 203 22.82 4.37 20.07
CA LEU A 203 23.11 4.63 18.66
C LEU A 203 24.19 5.70 18.46
N ASN A 204 24.51 6.46 19.49
CA ASN A 204 25.58 7.45 19.43
C ASN A 204 26.89 6.78 19.05
N ASN A 205 27.66 7.40 18.15
CA ASN A 205 28.93 6.87 17.60
C ASN A 205 28.84 5.52 16.87
N ARG A 206 27.63 5.02 16.60
CA ARG A 206 27.38 3.80 15.83
C ARG A 206 26.59 4.07 14.55
N ALA A 207 25.65 4.98 14.61
CA ALA A 207 24.78 5.30 13.49
C ALA A 207 25.22 6.60 12.81
N ASP A 208 25.18 6.63 11.48
CA ASP A 208 25.41 7.81 10.64
C ASP A 208 24.08 8.48 10.24
N VAL A 209 23.00 7.75 10.38
CA VAL A 209 21.63 8.20 10.07
C VAL A 209 20.63 7.47 10.96
N LEU A 210 19.62 8.18 11.45
CA LEU A 210 18.48 7.60 12.15
C LEU A 210 17.33 7.43 11.18
N TRP A 211 16.93 6.19 10.94
CA TRP A 211 15.82 5.84 10.06
C TRP A 211 14.53 5.71 10.87
N GLY A 212 13.55 6.57 10.57
CA GLY A 212 12.24 6.54 11.19
C GLY A 212 11.35 5.46 10.58
N VAL A 213 10.75 4.65 11.44
CA VAL A 213 9.73 3.65 11.09
C VAL A 213 8.44 4.01 11.81
N ALA A 214 7.31 3.89 11.15
CA ALA A 214 6.00 4.14 11.78
C ALA A 214 5.80 3.17 12.95
N ASP A 215 5.59 3.72 14.15
CA ASP A 215 5.61 2.97 15.41
C ASP A 215 4.89 3.77 16.50
N GLN A 216 3.95 3.14 17.19
CA GLN A 216 3.13 3.82 18.19
C GLN A 216 3.91 4.20 19.47
N ILE A 217 4.96 3.47 19.80
CA ILE A 217 5.79 3.74 20.99
C ILE A 217 6.96 4.65 20.64
N VAL A 218 7.63 4.39 19.52
CA VAL A 218 8.90 5.03 19.17
C VAL A 218 8.72 6.35 18.43
N LEU A 219 7.80 6.41 17.47
CA LEU A 219 7.61 7.58 16.61
C LEU A 219 6.17 8.09 16.63
N ASN A 220 5.85 8.81 17.67
CA ASN A 220 4.58 9.47 17.89
C ASN A 220 4.79 10.97 18.25
N PRO A 221 3.76 11.78 18.40
CA PRO A 221 3.88 13.21 18.72
C PRO A 221 4.65 13.51 20.02
N GLN A 222 4.68 12.59 20.99
CA GLN A 222 5.39 12.77 22.26
C GLN A 222 6.90 12.47 22.13
N THR A 223 7.27 11.52 21.26
CA THR A 223 8.64 11.04 21.12
C THR A 223 9.41 11.70 19.98
N VAL A 224 8.74 12.44 19.08
CA VAL A 224 9.39 13.13 17.96
C VAL A 224 10.43 14.16 18.43
N LYS A 225 10.11 14.93 19.45
CA LYS A 225 11.01 15.99 19.95
C LYS A 225 12.33 15.43 20.52
N PRO A 226 12.34 14.43 21.40
CA PRO A 226 13.58 13.75 21.80
C PRO A 226 14.42 13.23 20.64
N SER A 227 13.80 12.58 19.66
CA SER A 227 14.50 12.04 18.49
C SER A 227 15.14 13.13 17.61
N LEU A 228 14.44 14.24 17.39
CA LEU A 228 14.97 15.40 16.65
C LEU A 228 16.11 16.09 17.43
N LEU A 229 15.98 16.25 18.75
CA LEU A 229 17.03 16.83 19.58
C LEU A 229 18.28 15.95 19.60
N PHE A 230 18.13 14.62 19.68
CA PHE A 230 19.23 13.67 19.56
C PHE A 230 19.93 13.83 18.19
N SER A 231 19.16 13.81 17.11
CA SER A 231 19.65 14.01 15.74
C SER A 231 20.53 15.27 15.62
N LEU A 232 20.02 16.41 16.06
CA LEU A 232 20.74 17.69 15.98
C LEU A 232 22.00 17.73 16.89
N ARG A 233 21.89 17.23 18.12
CA ARG A 233 22.98 17.22 19.10
C ARG A 233 24.16 16.36 18.61
N HIS A 234 23.88 15.19 18.08
CA HIS A 234 24.89 14.23 17.65
C HIS A 234 25.23 14.33 16.16
N ARG A 235 24.58 15.27 15.43
CA ARG A 235 24.74 15.44 13.97
C ARG A 235 24.42 14.16 13.19
N ILE A 236 23.47 13.40 13.65
CA ILE A 236 22.95 12.19 13.00
C ILE A 236 21.66 12.58 12.27
N PRO A 237 21.64 12.66 10.92
CA PRO A 237 20.43 13.03 10.20
C PRO A 237 19.28 12.06 10.49
N PHE A 238 18.08 12.62 10.67
CA PHE A 238 16.87 11.85 10.94
C PHE A 238 15.97 11.82 9.70
N VAL A 239 15.63 10.63 9.27
CA VAL A 239 14.66 10.36 8.20
C VAL A 239 13.27 10.28 8.81
N GLY A 240 12.41 11.23 8.47
CA GLY A 240 11.06 11.32 9.00
C GLY A 240 10.05 10.46 8.21
N LEU A 241 8.80 10.44 8.69
CA LEU A 241 7.72 9.64 8.10
C LEU A 241 6.88 10.40 7.06
N SER A 242 6.92 11.73 7.09
CA SER A 242 6.11 12.59 6.21
C SER A 242 6.64 14.01 6.15
N ALA A 243 6.06 14.85 5.28
CA ALA A 243 6.37 16.27 5.17
C ALA A 243 6.20 17.01 6.51
N THR A 244 5.26 16.59 7.37
CA THR A 244 5.07 17.18 8.72
C THR A 244 6.30 16.96 9.60
N TRP A 245 6.91 15.79 9.52
CA TRP A 245 8.16 15.50 10.26
C TRP A 245 9.33 16.32 9.73
N VAL A 246 9.39 16.53 8.41
CA VAL A 246 10.41 17.37 7.77
C VAL A 246 10.25 18.82 8.22
N LYS A 247 9.02 19.35 8.29
CA LYS A 247 8.72 20.66 8.85
C LYS A 247 9.12 20.77 10.32
N ALA A 248 8.98 19.69 11.09
CA ALA A 248 9.39 19.64 12.49
C ALA A 248 10.91 19.55 12.69
N GLY A 249 11.70 19.25 11.64
CA GLY A 249 13.16 19.21 11.71
C GLY A 249 13.83 17.92 11.23
N ALA A 250 13.07 16.92 10.77
CA ALA A 250 13.68 15.78 10.08
C ALA A 250 14.37 16.22 8.79
N LEU A 251 15.43 15.52 8.39
CA LEU A 251 16.23 15.91 7.23
C LEU A 251 15.46 15.74 5.92
N TYR A 252 14.81 14.60 5.74
CA TYR A 252 13.91 14.32 4.63
C TYR A 252 12.86 13.30 5.04
N ALA A 253 11.82 13.19 4.23
CA ALA A 253 10.86 12.10 4.28
C ALA A 253 10.47 11.69 2.85
N LEU A 254 10.13 10.41 2.68
CA LEU A 254 9.52 9.90 1.48
C LEU A 254 8.00 10.03 1.60
N ASP A 255 7.35 10.29 0.48
CA ASP A 255 5.91 10.24 0.32
C ASP A 255 5.57 9.45 -0.97
N ARG A 256 4.30 9.20 -1.18
CA ARG A 256 3.81 8.43 -2.32
C ARG A 256 3.45 9.34 -3.46
N ASP A 257 3.68 8.89 -4.68
CA ASP A 257 3.12 9.49 -5.88
C ASP A 257 1.71 8.91 -6.08
N TYR A 258 0.70 9.63 -5.62
CA TYR A 258 -0.68 9.14 -5.60
C TYR A 258 -1.28 9.04 -7.01
N ASP A 259 -0.87 9.88 -7.95
CA ASP A 259 -1.24 9.74 -9.37
C ASP A 259 -0.70 8.41 -9.93
N ASP A 260 0.58 8.08 -9.64
CA ASP A 260 1.16 6.82 -10.08
C ASP A 260 0.52 5.60 -9.39
N ILE A 261 0.12 5.70 -8.12
CA ILE A 261 -0.68 4.66 -7.46
C ILE A 261 -1.99 4.45 -8.23
N GLY A 262 -2.69 5.54 -8.57
CA GLY A 262 -3.89 5.46 -9.39
C GLY A 262 -3.68 4.75 -10.73
N ARG A 263 -2.57 5.05 -11.41
CA ARG A 263 -2.17 4.35 -12.65
C ARG A 263 -1.92 2.86 -12.44
N GLN A 264 -1.23 2.48 -11.35
CA GLN A 264 -1.04 1.08 -10.99
C GLN A 264 -2.38 0.35 -10.77
N LEU A 265 -3.34 0.99 -10.10
CA LEU A 265 -4.70 0.45 -9.94
C LEU A 265 -5.41 0.30 -11.31
N GLY A 266 -5.23 1.28 -12.19
CA GLY A 266 -5.72 1.23 -13.58
C GLY A 266 -5.14 0.05 -14.36
N GLU A 267 -3.84 -0.22 -14.23
CA GLU A 267 -3.18 -1.38 -14.83
C GLU A 267 -3.78 -2.71 -14.35
N MET A 268 -4.08 -2.81 -13.04
CA MET A 268 -4.75 -3.98 -12.46
C MET A 268 -6.18 -4.13 -13.02
N ALA A 269 -6.92 -3.02 -13.08
CA ALA A 269 -8.26 -3.01 -13.65
C ALA A 269 -8.27 -3.49 -15.11
N VAL A 270 -7.34 -3.02 -15.94
CA VAL A 270 -7.19 -3.46 -17.34
C VAL A 270 -6.96 -4.96 -17.43
N LYS A 271 -6.05 -5.52 -16.61
CA LYS A 271 -5.80 -6.98 -16.58
C LYS A 271 -7.05 -7.78 -16.21
N ILE A 272 -7.81 -7.29 -15.22
CA ILE A 272 -9.06 -7.92 -14.79
C ILE A 272 -10.10 -7.89 -15.93
N LEU A 273 -10.23 -6.76 -16.60
CA LEU A 273 -11.14 -6.60 -17.73
C LEU A 273 -10.76 -7.45 -18.95
N GLN A 274 -9.48 -7.82 -19.04
CA GLN A 274 -8.96 -8.77 -20.02
C GLN A 274 -9.10 -10.23 -19.59
N GLY A 275 -9.72 -10.50 -18.44
CA GLY A 275 -10.03 -11.83 -17.94
C GLY A 275 -9.12 -12.37 -16.83
N ALA A 276 -8.20 -11.57 -16.30
CA ALA A 276 -7.42 -12.00 -15.14
C ALA A 276 -8.31 -12.06 -13.89
N ALA A 277 -8.20 -13.12 -13.10
CA ALA A 277 -8.86 -13.18 -11.81
C ALA A 277 -8.19 -12.21 -10.82
N PRO A 278 -8.94 -11.35 -10.09
CA PRO A 278 -8.34 -10.39 -9.15
C PRO A 278 -7.38 -11.05 -8.16
N GLY A 279 -7.78 -12.16 -7.53
CA GLY A 279 -6.95 -12.89 -6.58
C GLY A 279 -5.66 -13.53 -7.14
N SER A 280 -5.50 -13.56 -8.49
CA SER A 280 -4.24 -13.97 -9.12
C SER A 280 -3.23 -12.82 -9.23
N LEU A 281 -3.66 -11.59 -9.07
CA LEU A 281 -2.81 -10.41 -9.10
C LEU A 281 -2.30 -10.13 -7.68
N GLN A 282 -0.98 -10.10 -7.53
CA GLN A 282 -0.38 -9.80 -6.23
C GLN A 282 -0.62 -8.33 -5.87
N PRO A 283 -0.89 -8.01 -4.59
CA PRO A 283 -0.90 -6.64 -4.11
C PRO A 283 0.40 -5.91 -4.45
N ALA A 284 0.30 -4.68 -4.94
CA ALA A 284 1.46 -3.92 -5.39
C ALA A 284 1.81 -2.79 -4.41
N PRO A 285 3.06 -2.70 -3.93
CA PRO A 285 3.54 -1.51 -3.23
C PRO A 285 3.69 -0.34 -4.21
N PRO A 286 3.79 0.92 -3.72
CA PRO A 286 4.10 2.04 -4.57
C PRO A 286 5.41 1.83 -5.33
N ARG A 287 5.39 1.94 -6.64
CA ARG A 287 6.60 1.85 -7.48
C ARG A 287 7.32 3.19 -7.59
N LYS A 288 6.62 4.27 -7.29
CA LYS A 288 7.12 5.64 -7.32
C LYS A 288 6.92 6.31 -5.98
N VAL A 289 7.95 6.96 -5.51
CA VAL A 289 7.91 7.81 -4.32
C VAL A 289 8.40 9.20 -4.70
N VAL A 290 7.86 10.18 -4.03
CA VAL A 290 8.31 11.56 -4.01
C VAL A 290 8.97 11.83 -2.66
N TYR A 291 9.65 12.95 -2.50
CA TYR A 291 10.30 13.27 -1.25
C TYR A 291 10.30 14.77 -0.98
N CYS A 292 10.32 15.11 0.29
CA CYS A 292 10.57 16.46 0.76
C CYS A 292 11.84 16.51 1.61
N VAL A 293 12.56 17.64 1.52
CA VAL A 293 13.82 17.83 2.23
C VAL A 293 13.80 19.11 3.07
N ASN A 294 14.56 19.12 4.16
CA ASN A 294 14.76 20.29 5.00
C ASN A 294 16.17 20.82 4.83
N ARG A 295 16.31 21.91 4.07
CA ARG A 295 17.59 22.54 3.78
C ARG A 295 18.19 23.22 5.03
N ARG A 296 17.35 23.76 5.91
CA ARG A 296 17.79 24.32 7.20
C ARG A 296 18.43 23.24 8.06
N THR A 297 17.77 22.10 8.21
CA THR A 297 18.31 20.94 8.96
C THR A 297 19.60 20.43 8.30
N ALA A 298 19.66 20.32 6.97
CA ALA A 298 20.88 19.92 6.27
C ALA A 298 22.07 20.83 6.64
N ARG A 299 21.89 22.16 6.58
CA ARG A 299 22.93 23.14 6.97
C ARG A 299 23.36 22.97 8.43
N LEU A 300 22.43 22.76 9.36
CA LEU A 300 22.74 22.54 10.79
C LEU A 300 23.57 21.26 10.98
N LEU A 301 23.29 20.22 10.22
CA LEU A 301 24.01 18.94 10.24
C LEU A 301 25.30 18.96 9.40
N LYS A 302 25.61 20.08 8.73
CA LYS A 302 26.73 20.21 7.77
C LYS A 302 26.65 19.19 6.63
N LEU A 303 25.45 18.98 6.14
CA LEU A 303 25.16 18.16 4.97
C LEU A 303 24.72 19.05 3.83
N ASP A 304 25.23 18.75 2.63
CA ASP A 304 24.83 19.44 1.41
C ASP A 304 24.09 18.47 0.48
N PHE A 305 22.90 18.88 0.04
CA PHE A 305 22.19 18.20 -1.02
C PHE A 305 22.70 18.72 -2.38
N GLN A 306 22.86 17.82 -3.33
CA GLN A 306 23.12 18.20 -4.71
C GLN A 306 21.93 19.00 -5.26
N ASP A 307 22.20 19.95 -6.16
CA ASP A 307 21.15 20.77 -6.78
C ASP A 307 20.06 19.91 -7.47
N SER A 308 20.46 18.82 -8.11
CA SER A 308 19.52 17.86 -8.71
C SER A 308 18.55 17.23 -7.71
N VAL A 309 18.99 17.02 -6.47
CA VAL A 309 18.15 16.52 -5.37
C VAL A 309 17.14 17.58 -4.95
N LEU A 310 17.59 18.83 -4.83
CA LEU A 310 16.69 19.94 -4.44
C LEU A 310 15.66 20.24 -5.52
N GLN A 311 16.04 20.20 -6.79
CA GLN A 311 15.16 20.44 -7.93
C GLN A 311 14.10 19.36 -8.12
N ALA A 312 14.44 18.10 -7.82
CA ALA A 312 13.53 16.96 -7.94
C ALA A 312 12.67 16.72 -6.69
N ALA A 313 12.88 17.46 -5.61
CA ALA A 313 12.08 17.35 -4.40
C ALA A 313 10.67 17.92 -4.63
N GLN A 314 9.65 17.23 -4.14
CA GLN A 314 8.27 17.73 -4.12
C GLN A 314 8.15 19.02 -3.29
N ALA A 315 8.91 19.11 -2.20
CA ALA A 315 9.01 20.30 -1.39
C ALA A 315 10.40 20.46 -0.77
N VAL A 316 10.90 21.68 -0.76
CA VAL A 316 12.12 22.08 -0.03
C VAL A 316 11.70 23.03 1.09
N ILE A 317 12.03 22.65 2.32
CA ILE A 317 11.75 23.43 3.54
C ILE A 317 13.03 24.15 3.94
N ASP A 318 12.94 25.48 4.07
CA ASP A 318 14.04 26.37 4.40
C ASP A 318 14.01 26.82 5.85
#